data_ad78622862e78f2d46c8ee27bb3f4989
#
_entry.id   ad78622862e78f2d46c8ee27bb3f4989
#
_cell.length_a   1.000
_cell.length_b   1.000
_cell.length_c   1.000
_cell.angle_alpha   90.00
_cell.angle_beta   90.00
_cell.angle_gamma   90.00
#
_symmetry.space_group_name_H-M   'P 1'
#
loop_
_entity.id
_entity.type
_entity.pdbx_description
1 polymer ?
#
loop_
_entity_poly.entity_id
_entity_poly.type
_entity_poly.pdbx_seq_one_letter_code
_entity_poly.pdbx_strand_id
1 'polypeptide(L)'
;VQTCALPIYHEGEQVGLPSLEEYNAQVRNGIPLSKDFYLRRFPVAYQFRGFHAVVMGKAKAAFILARLFNDKALRDIATRQVEYILGYNPFAMSTVYGDGYDYPPLYGAYAGNVVGAVPVGIETFENEDEPYFPIQNNCTYKEIWTHTTARLMWCVAELFK
;
A
#
# COMPACT_ATOMS: atom_id res chain seq x y z
N VAL A 1 -19.09 -18.79 -2.17
CA VAL A 1 -18.52 -17.46 -2.11
C VAL A 1 -17.70 -17.43 -0.84
N GLN A 2 -16.40 -17.71 -0.92
CA GLN A 2 -15.51 -17.34 0.15
C GLN A 2 -15.30 -15.83 0.01
N THR A 3 -16.25 -15.05 0.49
CA THR A 3 -15.91 -13.72 0.95
C THR A 3 -14.76 -13.93 1.92
N CYS A 4 -13.67 -13.15 1.79
CA CYS A 4 -12.81 -12.93 2.94
C CYS A 4 -13.76 -12.49 4.05
N ALA A 5 -14.21 -13.43 4.86
CA ALA A 5 -15.00 -13.08 6.02
C ALA A 5 -14.15 -12.09 6.77
N LEU A 6 -14.65 -10.88 6.90
CA LEU A 6 -14.11 -9.96 7.89
C LEU A 6 -14.00 -10.80 9.15
N PRO A 7 -12.85 -10.84 9.82
CA PRO A 7 -12.70 -11.64 11.02
C PRO A 7 -13.90 -11.33 11.91
N ILE A 8 -14.61 -12.38 12.29
CA ILE A 8 -15.73 -12.24 13.24
C ILE A 8 -15.06 -11.86 14.55
N TYR A 9 -15.19 -10.59 14.92
CA TYR A 9 -14.69 -10.11 16.18
C TYR A 9 -15.54 -10.70 17.30
N HIS A 10 -14.97 -11.54 18.12
CA HIS A 10 -15.46 -11.74 19.46
C HIS A 10 -15.13 -10.50 20.29
N GLU A 11 -16.03 -10.05 21.13
CA GLU A 11 -15.79 -8.93 22.05
C GLU A 11 -14.43 -9.09 22.75
N GLY A 12 -13.50 -8.18 22.47
CA GLY A 12 -12.16 -8.17 23.04
C GLY A 12 -11.03 -8.74 22.17
N GLU A 13 -11.30 -9.42 21.05
CA GLU A 13 -10.25 -9.90 20.13
C GLU A 13 -10.19 -9.06 18.86
N GLN A 14 -9.15 -8.25 18.73
CA GLN A 14 -8.81 -7.61 17.47
C GLN A 14 -7.96 -8.60 16.64
N VAL A 15 -8.63 -9.52 15.97
CA VAL A 15 -7.94 -10.49 15.10
C VAL A 15 -7.32 -9.75 13.91
N GLY A 16 -6.01 -9.81 13.81
CA GLY A 16 -5.24 -9.31 12.67
C GLY A 16 -4.83 -7.83 12.76
N LEU A 17 -5.08 -7.16 13.86
CA LEU A 17 -4.48 -5.85 14.14
C LEU A 17 -3.45 -5.99 15.26
N PRO A 18 -2.28 -5.35 15.14
CA PRO A 18 -1.30 -5.32 16.22
C PRO A 18 -1.89 -4.58 17.43
N SER A 19 -1.53 -5.01 18.62
CA SER A 19 -1.78 -4.27 19.84
C SER A 19 -1.07 -2.90 19.78
N LEU A 20 -1.46 -1.97 20.63
CA LEU A 20 -0.78 -0.68 20.72
C LEU A 20 0.70 -0.84 21.07
N GLU A 21 1.04 -1.85 21.87
CA GLU A 21 2.43 -2.16 22.24
C GLU A 21 3.23 -2.65 21.01
N GLU A 22 2.69 -3.57 20.25
CA GLU A 22 3.28 -4.06 18.99
C GLU A 22 3.44 -2.93 17.97
N TYR A 23 2.42 -2.08 17.80
CA TYR A 23 2.51 -0.91 16.94
C TYR A 23 3.64 0.04 17.38
N ASN A 24 3.73 0.35 18.67
CA ASN A 24 4.81 1.19 19.19
C ASN A 24 6.19 0.54 19.04
N ALA A 25 6.28 -0.78 19.18
CA ALA A 25 7.51 -1.53 18.93
C ALA A 25 7.92 -1.42 17.44
N GLN A 26 6.97 -1.58 16.51
CA GLN A 26 7.23 -1.36 15.08
C GLN A 26 7.78 0.05 14.80
N VAL A 27 7.16 1.08 15.37
CA VAL A 27 7.62 2.47 15.21
C VAL A 27 9.06 2.62 15.71
N ARG A 28 9.36 2.12 16.91
CA ARG A 28 10.68 2.24 17.55
C ARG A 28 11.78 1.44 16.84
N ASN A 29 11.41 0.46 16.03
CA ASN A 29 12.35 -0.32 15.21
C ASN A 29 12.87 0.47 14.00
N GLY A 30 12.42 1.71 13.80
CA GLY A 30 12.92 2.62 12.78
C GLY A 30 14.21 3.35 13.19
N ILE A 31 14.69 4.22 12.30
CA ILE A 31 15.84 5.07 12.54
C ILE A 31 15.45 6.20 13.49
N PRO A 32 16.04 6.33 14.68
CA PRO A 32 15.68 7.39 15.62
C PRO A 32 16.10 8.76 15.06
N LEU A 33 15.17 9.70 15.02
CA LEU A 33 15.42 11.11 14.64
C LEU A 33 15.54 11.99 15.88
N SER A 34 14.76 11.71 16.92
CA SER A 34 14.82 12.37 18.22
C SER A 34 14.16 11.47 19.27
N LYS A 35 13.99 11.98 20.50
CA LYS A 35 13.50 11.19 21.64
C LYS A 35 12.27 10.32 21.34
N ASP A 36 11.29 10.86 20.60
CA ASP A 36 10.00 10.19 20.37
C ASP A 36 9.63 10.11 18.87
N PHE A 37 10.58 10.42 17.97
CA PHE A 37 10.36 10.40 16.54
C PHE A 37 11.31 9.43 15.86
N TYR A 38 10.72 8.61 14.98
CA TYR A 38 11.42 7.55 14.24
C TYR A 38 11.09 7.64 12.76
N LEU A 39 12.09 7.46 11.90
CA LEU A 39 11.90 7.31 10.46
C LEU A 39 11.81 5.83 10.13
N ARG A 40 10.72 5.44 9.50
CA ARG A 40 10.53 4.10 8.95
C ARG A 40 10.77 4.14 7.44
N ARG A 41 11.43 3.11 6.92
CA ARG A 41 11.60 2.94 5.46
C ARG A 41 10.30 2.57 4.78
N PHE A 42 9.43 1.86 5.51
CA PHE A 42 8.14 1.42 5.03
C PHE A 42 7.04 1.73 6.06
N PRO A 43 5.77 1.90 5.63
CA PRO A 43 4.68 2.17 6.55
C PRO A 43 4.55 1.11 7.65
N VAL A 44 4.27 1.54 8.86
CA VAL A 44 4.01 0.64 10.00
C VAL A 44 2.68 -0.08 9.79
N ALA A 45 2.66 -1.39 9.96
CA ALA A 45 1.46 -2.21 9.83
C ALA A 45 0.54 -2.02 11.04
N TYR A 46 -0.47 -1.20 10.88
CA TYR A 46 -1.56 -1.04 11.85
C TYR A 46 -2.81 -1.83 11.46
N GLN A 47 -2.88 -2.31 10.24
CA GLN A 47 -3.99 -3.10 9.71
C GLN A 47 -3.46 -4.29 8.93
N PHE A 48 -4.26 -5.33 8.83
CA PHE A 48 -3.91 -6.57 8.13
C PHE A 48 -4.16 -6.51 6.61
N ARG A 49 -3.99 -5.35 6.01
CA ARG A 49 -4.16 -5.11 4.56
C ARG A 49 -3.01 -4.29 4.02
N GLY A 50 -2.71 -4.49 2.77
CA GLY A 50 -1.65 -3.74 2.10
C GLY A 50 -1.87 -2.22 2.07
N PHE A 51 -0.79 -1.50 1.84
CA PHE A 51 -0.72 -0.04 2.02
C PHE A 51 -0.97 0.79 0.76
N HIS A 52 -1.27 0.19 -0.39
CA HIS A 52 -1.40 0.95 -1.65
C HIS A 52 -2.41 2.10 -1.55
N ALA A 53 -3.57 1.87 -0.91
CA ALA A 53 -4.56 2.93 -0.72
C ALA A 53 -4.02 4.11 0.11
N VAL A 54 -3.21 3.83 1.13
CA VAL A 54 -2.60 4.86 1.98
C VAL A 54 -1.52 5.60 1.20
N VAL A 55 -0.63 4.88 0.53
CA VAL A 55 0.46 5.45 -0.28
C VAL A 55 -0.10 6.34 -1.38
N MET A 56 -1.09 5.86 -2.15
CA MET A 56 -1.73 6.65 -3.20
C MET A 56 -2.53 7.84 -2.66
N GLY A 57 -3.14 7.72 -1.48
CA GLY A 57 -3.80 8.83 -0.81
C GLY A 57 -2.83 9.95 -0.44
N LYS A 58 -1.66 9.61 0.07
CA LYS A 58 -0.57 10.57 0.37
C LYS A 58 0.03 11.15 -0.91
N ALA A 59 0.29 10.34 -1.92
CA ALA A 59 0.79 10.80 -3.21
C ALA A 59 -0.18 11.79 -3.87
N LYS A 60 -1.48 11.50 -3.87
CA LYS A 60 -2.51 12.43 -4.35
C LYS A 60 -2.43 13.79 -3.65
N ALA A 61 -2.35 13.80 -2.33
CA ALA A 61 -2.21 15.06 -1.57
C ALA A 61 -0.93 15.79 -1.94
N ALA A 62 0.19 15.08 -2.06
CA ALA A 62 1.47 15.63 -2.46
C ALA A 62 1.44 16.26 -3.86
N PHE A 63 0.82 15.61 -4.85
CA PHE A 63 0.62 16.17 -6.19
C PHE A 63 -0.18 17.48 -6.15
N ILE A 64 -1.27 17.52 -5.40
CA ILE A 64 -2.10 18.74 -5.27
C ILE A 64 -1.28 19.86 -4.65
N LEU A 65 -0.56 19.60 -3.57
CA LEU A 65 0.28 20.60 -2.90
C LEU A 65 1.45 21.04 -3.79
N ALA A 66 2.11 20.11 -4.46
CA ALA A 66 3.17 20.40 -5.41
C ALA A 66 2.72 21.38 -6.50
N ARG A 67 1.52 21.17 -7.04
CA ARG A 67 0.93 22.08 -8.03
C ARG A 67 0.55 23.43 -7.43
N LEU A 68 -0.04 23.48 -6.24
CA LEU A 68 -0.45 24.71 -5.59
C LEU A 68 0.74 25.60 -5.21
N PHE A 69 1.84 24.99 -4.77
CA PHE A 69 3.03 25.69 -4.30
C PHE A 69 4.16 25.72 -5.34
N ASN A 70 3.96 25.16 -6.52
CA ASN A 70 4.97 24.98 -7.56
C ASN A 70 6.23 24.27 -7.02
N ASP A 71 6.03 23.25 -6.19
CA ASP A 71 7.10 22.50 -5.53
C ASP A 71 7.47 21.25 -6.35
N LYS A 72 8.58 21.36 -7.10
CA LYS A 72 9.09 20.28 -7.94
C LYS A 72 9.55 19.07 -7.10
N ALA A 73 10.19 19.30 -5.96
CA ALA A 73 10.70 18.21 -5.12
C ALA A 73 9.55 17.37 -4.56
N LEU A 74 8.47 18.01 -4.13
CA LEU A 74 7.27 17.32 -3.67
C LEU A 74 6.57 16.55 -4.82
N ARG A 75 6.58 17.12 -6.04
CA ARG A 75 6.08 16.42 -7.23
C ARG A 75 6.89 15.17 -7.52
N ASP A 76 8.21 15.24 -7.47
CA ASP A 76 9.11 14.10 -7.70
C ASP A 76 8.88 13.01 -6.65
N ILE A 77 8.70 13.36 -5.38
CA ILE A 77 8.34 12.42 -4.32
C ILE A 77 7.01 11.71 -4.62
N ALA A 78 5.99 12.46 -5.02
CA ALA A 78 4.68 11.90 -5.36
C ALA A 78 4.75 10.96 -6.57
N THR A 79 5.53 11.33 -7.59
CA THR A 79 5.77 10.51 -8.79
C THR A 79 6.40 9.16 -8.43
N ARG A 80 7.40 9.17 -7.56
CA ARG A 80 8.05 7.93 -7.09
C ARG A 80 7.09 6.98 -6.36
N GLN A 81 6.03 7.50 -5.72
CA GLN A 81 5.01 6.63 -5.11
C GLN A 81 4.17 5.93 -6.19
N VAL A 82 3.90 6.58 -7.32
CA VAL A 82 3.23 5.96 -8.46
C VAL A 82 4.14 4.91 -9.10
N GLU A 83 5.39 5.26 -9.35
CA GLU A 83 6.41 4.34 -9.89
C GLU A 83 6.57 3.09 -9.01
N TYR A 84 6.49 3.25 -7.68
CA TYR A 84 6.54 2.13 -6.74
C TYR A 84 5.40 1.12 -6.97
N ILE A 85 4.19 1.60 -7.22
CA ILE A 85 3.04 0.74 -7.55
C ILE A 85 3.23 0.05 -8.90
N LEU A 86 3.85 0.74 -9.87
CA LEU A 86 4.05 0.28 -11.25
C LEU A 86 5.31 -0.58 -11.45
N GLY A 87 6.01 -0.94 -10.38
CA GLY A 87 7.12 -1.89 -10.44
C GLY A 87 8.48 -1.38 -9.99
N TYR A 88 8.65 -0.09 -9.72
CA TYR A 88 9.87 0.45 -9.13
C TYR A 88 9.89 0.20 -7.61
N ASN A 89 9.80 -1.08 -7.27
CA ASN A 89 9.73 -1.59 -5.90
C ASN A 89 10.72 -2.75 -5.71
N PRO A 90 10.95 -3.23 -4.48
CA PRO A 90 11.91 -4.31 -4.21
C PRO A 90 11.61 -5.65 -4.91
N PHE A 91 10.39 -5.82 -5.43
CA PHE A 91 9.96 -7.03 -6.13
C PHE A 91 10.16 -6.93 -7.64
N ALA A 92 10.52 -5.75 -8.16
CA ALA A 92 10.67 -5.44 -9.59
C ALA A 92 9.43 -5.87 -10.43
N MET A 93 8.25 -5.78 -9.83
CA MET A 93 6.99 -6.26 -10.39
C MET A 93 5.91 -5.19 -10.27
N SER A 94 5.17 -4.92 -11.35
CA SER A 94 3.97 -4.10 -11.26
C SER A 94 2.95 -4.77 -10.33
N THR A 95 2.37 -4.01 -9.43
CA THR A 95 1.28 -4.53 -8.59
C THR A 95 -0.09 -4.33 -9.22
N VAL A 96 -0.14 -3.71 -10.37
CA VAL A 96 -1.37 -3.51 -11.17
C VAL A 96 -1.57 -4.71 -12.08
N TYR A 97 -2.74 -5.33 -12.01
CA TYR A 97 -3.02 -6.51 -12.83
C TYR A 97 -3.01 -6.17 -14.34
N GLY A 98 -2.25 -6.96 -15.09
CA GLY A 98 -2.14 -6.81 -16.55
C GLY A 98 -1.27 -5.64 -17.00
N ASP A 99 -0.56 -4.98 -16.08
CA ASP A 99 0.39 -3.93 -16.38
C ASP A 99 1.83 -4.45 -16.39
N GLY A 100 2.59 -4.05 -17.40
CA GLY A 100 3.98 -4.45 -17.54
C GLY A 100 4.17 -5.91 -17.92
N TYR A 101 5.41 -6.39 -17.73
CA TYR A 101 5.83 -7.74 -18.09
C TYR A 101 5.51 -8.77 -17.00
N ASP A 102 5.63 -8.36 -15.75
CA ASP A 102 5.38 -9.20 -14.57
C ASP A 102 4.42 -8.49 -13.62
N TYR A 103 3.35 -9.17 -13.24
CA TYR A 103 2.31 -8.67 -12.34
C TYR A 103 1.64 -9.81 -11.58
N PRO A 104 1.09 -9.56 -10.37
CA PRO A 104 0.47 -10.61 -9.57
C PRO A 104 -0.90 -11.01 -10.11
N PRO A 105 -1.35 -12.25 -9.87
CA PRO A 105 -2.72 -12.65 -10.14
C PRO A 105 -3.69 -11.88 -9.24
N LEU A 106 -4.92 -11.68 -9.70
CA LEU A 106 -5.99 -11.14 -8.87
C LEU A 106 -6.42 -12.15 -7.81
N TYR A 107 -6.75 -11.66 -6.62
CA TYR A 107 -7.43 -12.46 -5.62
C TYR A 107 -8.93 -12.49 -5.89
N GLY A 108 -9.47 -13.67 -6.06
CA GLY A 108 -10.90 -13.91 -6.20
C GLY A 108 -11.20 -14.99 -7.25
N ALA A 109 -11.98 -15.99 -6.85
CA ALA A 109 -12.34 -17.10 -7.72
C ALA A 109 -13.31 -16.71 -8.86
N TYR A 110 -13.99 -15.55 -8.72
CA TYR A 110 -15.10 -15.18 -9.60
C TYR A 110 -14.97 -13.77 -10.22
N ALA A 111 -13.92 -13.05 -9.90
CA ALA A 111 -13.77 -11.67 -10.34
C ALA A 111 -13.43 -11.52 -11.83
N GLY A 112 -13.04 -12.61 -12.50
CA GLY A 112 -12.51 -12.54 -13.86
C GLY A 112 -11.21 -11.73 -13.94
N ASN A 113 -10.81 -11.42 -15.16
CA ASN A 113 -9.61 -10.63 -15.43
C ASN A 113 -9.99 -9.15 -15.53
N VAL A 114 -9.62 -8.36 -14.54
CA VAL A 114 -9.84 -6.91 -14.52
C VAL A 114 -8.49 -6.22 -14.72
N VAL A 115 -8.11 -6.03 -15.98
CA VAL A 115 -6.87 -5.32 -16.34
C VAL A 115 -6.93 -3.88 -15.79
N GLY A 116 -5.83 -3.44 -15.17
CA GLY A 116 -5.77 -2.16 -14.48
C GLY A 116 -6.25 -2.18 -13.02
N ALA A 117 -6.70 -3.33 -12.52
CA ALA A 117 -7.09 -3.44 -11.12
C ALA A 117 -5.88 -3.33 -10.20
N VAL A 118 -6.04 -2.55 -9.13
CA VAL A 118 -4.99 -2.29 -8.14
C VAL A 118 -5.35 -2.98 -6.83
N PRO A 119 -4.52 -3.92 -6.36
CA PRO A 119 -4.74 -4.60 -5.10
C PRO A 119 -4.50 -3.69 -3.89
N VAL A 120 -4.89 -4.16 -2.72
CA VAL A 120 -4.49 -3.53 -1.45
C VAL A 120 -2.97 -3.47 -1.29
N GLY A 121 -2.25 -4.46 -1.79
CA GLY A 121 -0.87 -4.40 -2.18
C GLY A 121 0.15 -4.73 -1.09
N ILE A 122 1.31 -4.09 -1.22
CA ILE A 122 2.48 -4.32 -0.39
C ILE A 122 2.21 -3.88 1.06
N GLU A 123 2.69 -4.67 2.01
CA GLU A 123 2.63 -4.42 3.44
C GLU A 123 4.02 -4.61 4.06
N THR A 124 4.20 -4.30 5.32
CA THR A 124 5.38 -4.70 6.08
C THR A 124 5.26 -6.15 6.55
N PHE A 125 6.38 -6.87 6.60
CA PHE A 125 6.43 -8.22 7.15
C PHE A 125 6.60 -8.15 8.67
N GLU A 126 5.64 -8.67 9.41
CA GLU A 126 5.62 -8.65 10.88
C GLU A 126 5.92 -7.25 11.46
N ASN A 127 6.93 -7.14 12.32
CA ASN A 127 7.40 -5.89 12.93
C ASN A 127 8.64 -5.31 12.22
N GLU A 128 9.04 -5.86 11.09
CA GLU A 128 10.24 -5.44 10.40
C GLU A 128 10.00 -4.21 9.51
N ASP A 129 11.06 -3.46 9.24
CA ASP A 129 11.03 -2.30 8.37
C ASP A 129 11.28 -2.69 6.91
N GLU A 130 10.61 -3.76 6.48
CA GLU A 130 10.77 -4.35 5.15
C GLU A 130 9.42 -4.51 4.45
N PRO A 131 9.33 -4.18 3.16
CA PRO A 131 8.14 -4.44 2.38
C PRO A 131 7.98 -5.93 2.12
N TYR A 132 6.73 -6.40 2.16
CA TYR A 132 6.36 -7.78 1.93
C TYR A 132 5.20 -7.89 0.94
N PHE A 133 5.36 -8.76 -0.04
CA PHE A 133 4.34 -9.04 -1.05
C PHE A 133 4.48 -10.49 -1.52
N PRO A 134 3.80 -11.46 -0.88
CA PRO A 134 3.99 -12.87 -1.16
C PRO A 134 3.45 -13.27 -2.53
N ILE A 135 4.03 -14.32 -3.10
CA ILE A 135 3.57 -14.92 -4.37
C ILE A 135 2.15 -15.51 -4.22
N GLN A 136 1.84 -16.02 -3.04
CA GLN A 136 0.55 -16.65 -2.74
C GLN A 136 -0.62 -15.70 -3.01
N ASN A 137 -1.68 -16.25 -3.56
CA ASN A 137 -2.92 -15.52 -3.79
C ASN A 137 -3.69 -15.35 -2.48
N ASN A 138 -3.48 -14.24 -1.81
CA ASN A 138 -3.98 -13.94 -0.47
C ASN A 138 -4.71 -12.59 -0.47
N CYS A 139 -5.85 -12.53 0.19
CA CYS A 139 -6.68 -11.32 0.27
C CYS A 139 -5.98 -10.14 0.98
N THR A 140 -5.08 -10.42 1.92
CA THR A 140 -4.32 -9.39 2.64
C THR A 140 -3.48 -8.52 1.71
N TYR A 141 -3.01 -9.08 0.59
CA TYR A 141 -2.11 -8.39 -0.34
C TYR A 141 -2.74 -8.14 -1.72
N LYS A 142 -3.62 -9.05 -2.18
CA LYS A 142 -4.08 -9.09 -3.57
C LYS A 142 -5.57 -8.83 -3.77
N GLU A 143 -6.31 -8.54 -2.71
CA GLU A 143 -7.70 -8.14 -2.83
C GLU A 143 -7.84 -6.81 -3.54
N ILE A 144 -8.73 -6.74 -4.52
CA ILE A 144 -8.97 -5.53 -5.30
C ILE A 144 -10.01 -4.66 -4.61
N TRP A 145 -9.63 -3.41 -4.38
CA TRP A 145 -10.52 -2.40 -3.84
C TRP A 145 -10.66 -1.21 -4.78
N THR A 146 -11.90 -0.82 -5.01
CA THR A 146 -12.24 0.29 -5.92
C THR A 146 -11.52 1.58 -5.55
N HIS A 147 -11.41 1.90 -4.26
CA HIS A 147 -10.79 3.15 -3.83
C HIS A 147 -9.26 3.15 -4.04
N THR A 148 -8.61 2.00 -4.03
CA THR A 148 -7.17 1.89 -4.35
C THR A 148 -6.95 2.23 -5.81
N THR A 149 -7.71 1.61 -6.70
CA THR A 149 -7.68 1.87 -8.15
C THR A 149 -8.01 3.33 -8.46
N ALA A 150 -9.07 3.89 -7.87
CA ALA A 150 -9.46 5.27 -8.08
C ALA A 150 -8.39 6.28 -7.65
N ARG A 151 -7.67 6.01 -6.56
CA ARG A 151 -6.56 6.85 -6.10
C ARG A 151 -5.36 6.79 -7.04
N LEU A 152 -5.01 5.61 -7.56
CA LEU A 152 -3.97 5.50 -8.57
C LEU A 152 -4.34 6.28 -9.83
N MET A 153 -5.56 6.10 -10.34
CA MET A 153 -6.05 6.85 -11.51
C MET A 153 -5.95 8.37 -11.30
N TRP A 154 -6.28 8.85 -10.12
CA TRP A 154 -6.11 10.26 -9.78
C TRP A 154 -4.64 10.69 -9.83
N CYS A 155 -3.75 9.94 -9.22
CA CYS A 155 -2.31 10.24 -9.23
C CYS A 155 -1.76 10.27 -10.65
N VAL A 156 -2.13 9.30 -11.49
CA VAL A 156 -1.75 9.25 -12.90
C VAL A 156 -2.27 10.50 -13.64
N ALA A 157 -3.52 10.92 -13.39
CA ALA A 157 -4.06 12.13 -14.00
C ALA A 157 -3.28 13.42 -13.59
N GLU A 158 -2.71 13.48 -12.40
CA GLU A 158 -1.87 14.61 -11.96
C GLU A 158 -0.49 14.63 -12.65
N LEU A 159 0.01 13.48 -13.13
CA LEU A 159 1.27 13.43 -13.87
C LEU A 159 1.22 14.18 -15.21
N PHE A 160 0.02 14.33 -15.78
CA PHE A 160 -0.20 15.01 -17.07
C PHE A 160 -0.64 16.47 -16.94
N LYS A 161 -0.66 17.01 -15.74
CA LYS A 161 -0.95 18.44 -15.45
C LYS A 161 0.35 19.21 -15.22
#